data_8b77e9c3ec0b9c4ea47d105823d73e5a
#
_entry.id   8b77e9c3ec0b9c4ea47d105823d73e5a
#
_cell.length_a   1.000
_cell.length_b   1.000
_cell.length_c   1.000
_cell.angle_alpha   90.00
_cell.angle_beta   90.00
_cell.angle_gamma   90.00
#
_symmetry.space_group_name_H-M   'P 1'
#
loop_
_entity.id
_entity.type
_entity.pdbx_description
1 polymer ?
#
loop_
_entity_poly.entity_id
_entity_poly.type
_entity_poly.pdbx_seq_one_letter_code
_entity_poly.pdbx_strand_id
1 'polypeptide(L)'
;MCIRDRVYADAYQPYAENKITFDEALKRGEVPMRAFMLKQTRQADVMLFAKLAKVDPAVKTADVPFKVLVPAFVTSELKSAFQIGFLIFIPFLIIDMIVASVLMSLGMMMLSPVLIALPFKLMLFVLADGWNLLLGSLAASFST
;
A
#
# COMPACT_ATOMS: atom_id res chain seq x y z
N MET A 1 -2.47 -14.24 -14.81
CA MET A 1 -3.75 -14.62 -14.20
C MET A 1 -3.88 -13.89 -12.86
N CYS A 2 -4.95 -13.14 -12.66
CA CYS A 2 -5.15 -12.34 -11.43
C CYS A 2 -5.33 -13.29 -10.22
N ILE A 3 -4.87 -12.88 -9.03
CA ILE A 3 -5.05 -13.66 -7.80
C ILE A 3 -6.51 -13.98 -7.54
N ARG A 4 -7.37 -13.00 -7.79
CA ARG A 4 -8.83 -13.18 -7.71
C ARG A 4 -9.32 -14.36 -8.55
N ASP A 5 -8.84 -14.46 -9.79
CA ASP A 5 -9.26 -15.49 -10.73
C ASP A 5 -8.77 -16.88 -10.28
N ARG A 6 -7.55 -16.93 -9.69
CA ARG A 6 -7.02 -18.17 -9.10
C ARG A 6 -7.83 -18.61 -7.87
N VAL A 7 -8.09 -17.70 -6.94
CA VAL A 7 -8.91 -18.01 -5.75
C VAL A 7 -10.32 -18.45 -6.18
N TYR A 8 -10.88 -17.79 -7.18
CA TYR A 8 -12.20 -18.15 -7.71
C TYR A 8 -12.21 -19.55 -8.31
N ALA A 9 -11.25 -19.85 -9.18
CA ALA A 9 -11.20 -21.15 -9.89
C ALA A 9 -10.80 -22.31 -8.97
N ASP A 10 -9.80 -22.09 -8.07
CA ASP A 10 -9.23 -23.18 -7.27
C ASP A 10 -10.00 -23.46 -5.98
N ALA A 11 -10.68 -22.45 -5.43
CA ALA A 11 -11.36 -22.56 -4.14
C ALA A 11 -12.87 -22.33 -4.22
N TYR A 12 -13.31 -21.18 -4.75
CA TYR A 12 -14.72 -20.81 -4.71
C TYR A 12 -15.61 -21.66 -5.62
N GLN A 13 -15.21 -21.87 -6.87
CA GLN A 13 -16.01 -22.63 -7.85
C GLN A 13 -16.21 -24.09 -7.42
N PRO A 14 -15.18 -24.86 -7.00
CA PRO A 14 -15.39 -26.21 -6.50
C PRO A 14 -16.25 -26.27 -5.22
N TYR A 15 -16.16 -25.24 -4.36
CA TYR A 15 -17.00 -25.15 -3.18
C TYR A 15 -18.47 -24.88 -3.55
N ALA A 16 -18.74 -23.95 -4.48
CA ALA A 16 -20.09 -23.64 -4.95
C ALA A 16 -20.75 -24.83 -5.65
N GLU A 17 -19.96 -25.69 -6.28
CA GLU A 17 -20.40 -26.95 -6.90
C GLU A 17 -20.52 -28.12 -5.91
N ASN A 18 -20.35 -27.87 -4.59
CA ASN A 18 -20.37 -28.88 -3.52
C ASN A 18 -19.36 -30.03 -3.69
N LYS A 19 -18.25 -29.78 -4.42
CA LYS A 19 -17.20 -30.78 -4.66
C LYS A 19 -16.19 -30.86 -3.52
N ILE A 20 -16.06 -29.77 -2.73
CA ILE A 20 -15.12 -29.66 -1.62
C ILE A 20 -15.80 -29.05 -0.41
N THR A 21 -15.27 -29.34 0.78
CA THR A 21 -15.72 -28.74 2.03
C THR A 21 -15.24 -27.31 2.17
N PHE A 22 -15.87 -26.52 3.05
CA PHE A 22 -15.45 -25.15 3.35
C PHE A 22 -14.00 -25.06 3.83
N ASP A 23 -13.57 -25.97 4.70
CA ASP A 23 -12.19 -26.02 5.21
C ASP A 23 -11.17 -26.29 4.11
N GLU A 24 -11.54 -27.13 3.15
CA GLU A 24 -10.70 -27.42 2.00
C GLU A 24 -10.63 -26.23 1.02
N ALA A 25 -11.73 -25.54 0.82
CA ALA A 25 -11.79 -24.31 0.03
C ALA A 25 -10.90 -23.22 0.64
N LEU A 26 -10.93 -23.03 1.96
CA LEU A 26 -10.05 -22.10 2.67
C LEU A 26 -8.57 -22.43 2.46
N LYS A 27 -8.19 -23.69 2.61
CA LYS A 27 -6.81 -24.14 2.39
C LYS A 27 -6.34 -23.90 0.93
N ARG A 28 -7.20 -24.18 -0.05
CA ARG A 28 -6.89 -23.93 -1.46
C ARG A 28 -6.78 -22.45 -1.78
N GLY A 29 -7.66 -21.62 -1.20
CA GLY A 29 -7.62 -20.16 -1.35
C GLY A 29 -6.42 -19.51 -0.65
N GLU A 30 -5.92 -20.09 0.45
CA GLU A 30 -4.73 -19.61 1.16
C GLU A 30 -3.49 -19.64 0.27
N VAL A 31 -3.32 -20.64 -0.58
CA VAL A 31 -2.12 -20.83 -1.39
C VAL A 31 -1.81 -19.64 -2.30
N PRO A 32 -2.71 -19.21 -3.20
CA PRO A 32 -2.45 -18.04 -4.05
C PRO A 32 -2.34 -16.73 -3.25
N MET A 33 -3.09 -16.59 -2.16
CA MET A 33 -3.02 -15.42 -1.27
C MET A 33 -1.66 -15.35 -0.56
N ARG A 34 -1.18 -16.47 -0.04
CA ARG A 34 0.14 -16.57 0.60
C ARG A 34 1.27 -16.18 -0.36
N ALA A 35 1.24 -16.75 -1.56
CA ALA A 35 2.25 -16.46 -2.59
C ALA A 35 2.32 -14.96 -2.94
N PHE A 36 1.16 -14.32 -3.03
CA PHE A 36 1.06 -12.87 -3.26
C PHE A 36 1.59 -12.07 -2.08
N MET A 37 1.12 -12.35 -0.87
CA MET A 37 1.54 -11.60 0.32
C MET A 37 3.05 -11.72 0.55
N LEU A 38 3.63 -12.91 0.39
CA LEU A 38 5.08 -13.10 0.52
C LEU A 38 5.87 -12.28 -0.51
N LYS A 39 5.35 -12.12 -1.72
CA LYS A 39 6.00 -11.35 -2.78
C LYS A 39 5.96 -9.84 -2.50
N GLN A 40 4.88 -9.34 -1.91
CA GLN A 40 4.66 -7.92 -1.64
C GLN A 40 5.19 -7.48 -0.26
N THR A 41 5.31 -8.41 0.70
CA THR A 41 5.74 -8.06 2.05
C THR A 41 7.25 -7.91 2.14
N ARG A 42 7.71 -6.83 2.76
CA ARG A 42 9.14 -6.63 3.05
C ARG A 42 9.62 -7.67 4.05
N GLN A 43 10.78 -8.28 3.77
CA GLN A 43 11.36 -9.30 4.66
C GLN A 43 11.55 -8.82 6.09
N ALA A 44 11.92 -7.54 6.27
CA ALA A 44 12.07 -6.94 7.60
C ALA A 44 10.77 -6.97 8.41
N ASP A 45 9.63 -6.72 7.76
CA ASP A 45 8.32 -6.72 8.42
C ASP A 45 7.89 -8.16 8.75
N VAL A 46 8.13 -9.13 7.86
CA VAL A 46 7.88 -10.56 8.14
C VAL A 46 8.71 -11.04 9.34
N MET A 47 10.01 -10.72 9.38
CA MET A 47 10.89 -11.08 10.48
C MET A 47 10.47 -10.45 11.81
N LEU A 48 10.00 -9.20 11.79
CA LEU A 48 9.49 -8.52 12.98
C LEU A 48 8.29 -9.27 13.57
N PHE A 49 7.29 -9.58 12.74
CA PHE A 49 6.11 -10.29 13.22
C PHE A 49 6.37 -11.74 13.57
N ALA A 50 7.28 -12.43 12.88
CA ALA A 50 7.73 -13.78 13.25
C ALA A 50 8.38 -13.78 14.64
N LYS A 51 9.24 -12.78 14.92
CA LYS A 51 9.87 -12.62 16.25
C LYS A 51 8.83 -12.32 17.34
N LEU A 52 7.85 -11.45 17.07
CA LEU A 52 6.77 -11.14 18.01
C LEU A 52 5.90 -12.38 18.31
N ALA A 53 5.67 -13.20 17.30
CA ALA A 53 4.91 -14.46 17.42
C ALA A 53 5.75 -15.62 17.99
N LYS A 54 7.03 -15.39 18.36
CA LYS A 54 7.98 -16.39 18.85
C LYS A 54 8.12 -17.60 17.91
N VAL A 55 8.03 -17.36 16.61
CA VAL A 55 8.32 -18.38 15.59
C VAL A 55 9.83 -18.62 15.57
N ASP A 56 10.23 -19.88 15.44
CA ASP A 56 11.63 -20.27 15.39
C ASP A 56 12.36 -19.52 14.26
N PRO A 57 13.48 -18.84 14.53
CA PRO A 57 14.25 -18.12 13.52
C PRO A 57 14.81 -19.02 12.40
N ALA A 58 14.82 -20.34 12.59
CA ALA A 58 15.20 -21.31 11.57
C ALA A 58 14.11 -21.53 10.49
N VAL A 59 12.87 -21.09 10.73
CA VAL A 59 11.77 -21.22 9.79
C VAL A 59 12.00 -20.27 8.60
N LYS A 60 12.00 -20.84 7.39
CA LYS A 60 12.09 -20.03 6.16
C LYS A 60 10.91 -19.09 6.05
N THR A 61 11.12 -17.91 5.50
CA THR A 61 10.08 -16.89 5.29
C THR A 61 8.84 -17.46 4.58
N ALA A 62 9.02 -18.43 3.69
CA ALA A 62 7.95 -19.11 2.98
C ALA A 62 7.02 -19.96 3.89
N ASP A 63 7.54 -20.45 5.01
CA ASP A 63 6.84 -21.38 5.91
C ASP A 63 6.25 -20.69 7.15
N VAL A 64 6.34 -19.35 7.20
CA VAL A 64 5.77 -18.55 8.29
C VAL A 64 4.26 -18.77 8.36
N PRO A 65 3.66 -18.99 9.55
CA PRO A 65 2.21 -19.17 9.68
C PRO A 65 1.41 -18.03 9.06
N PHE A 66 0.30 -18.36 8.39
CA PHE A 66 -0.55 -17.37 7.72
C PHE A 66 -1.02 -16.25 8.66
N LYS A 67 -1.32 -16.59 9.92
CA LYS A 67 -1.72 -15.64 10.98
C LYS A 67 -0.65 -14.57 11.28
N VAL A 68 0.62 -14.89 11.02
CA VAL A 68 1.76 -13.96 11.19
C VAL A 68 2.01 -13.17 9.92
N LEU A 69 1.82 -13.82 8.77
CA LEU A 69 2.03 -13.18 7.46
C LEU A 69 1.01 -12.08 7.17
N VAL A 70 -0.26 -12.27 7.53
CA VAL A 70 -1.32 -11.27 7.28
C VAL A 70 -1.01 -9.90 7.92
N PRO A 71 -0.73 -9.80 9.23
CA PRO A 71 -0.41 -8.50 9.83
C PRO A 71 0.92 -7.93 9.31
N ALA A 72 1.91 -8.76 9.00
CA ALA A 72 3.15 -8.32 8.38
C ALA A 72 2.91 -7.68 7.00
N PHE A 73 2.06 -8.30 6.18
CA PHE A 73 1.65 -7.78 4.88
C PHE A 73 0.92 -6.44 5.01
N VAL A 74 -0.09 -6.36 5.88
CA VAL A 74 -0.86 -5.11 6.09
C VAL A 74 0.06 -3.98 6.54
N THR A 75 0.97 -4.24 7.46
CA THR A 75 1.95 -3.24 7.95
C THR A 75 2.89 -2.79 6.83
N SER A 76 3.38 -3.72 6.01
CA SER A 76 4.23 -3.42 4.87
C SER A 76 3.52 -2.55 3.82
N GLU A 77 2.26 -2.88 3.50
CA GLU A 77 1.43 -2.11 2.57
C GLU A 77 1.11 -0.71 3.09
N LEU A 78 0.73 -0.58 4.37
CA LEU A 78 0.51 0.72 5.00
C LEU A 78 1.76 1.59 4.94
N LYS A 79 2.93 1.03 5.24
CA LYS A 79 4.20 1.74 5.17
C LYS A 79 4.50 2.24 3.75
N SER A 80 4.26 1.41 2.74
CA SER A 80 4.40 1.80 1.33
C SER A 80 3.42 2.90 0.94
N ALA A 81 2.15 2.79 1.35
CA ALA A 81 1.13 3.79 1.12
C ALA A 81 1.48 5.15 1.74
N PHE A 82 1.95 5.15 3.00
CA PHE A 82 2.41 6.37 3.66
C PHE A 82 3.63 6.98 2.98
N GLN A 83 4.58 6.19 2.53
CA GLN A 83 5.74 6.68 1.79
C GLN A 83 5.34 7.35 0.47
N ILE A 84 4.45 6.74 -0.29
CA ILE A 84 3.93 7.32 -1.53
C ILE A 84 3.18 8.63 -1.24
N GLY A 85 2.27 8.61 -0.25
CA GLY A 85 1.53 9.80 0.16
C GLY A 85 2.45 10.95 0.60
N PHE A 86 3.49 10.65 1.36
CA PHE A 86 4.47 11.64 1.79
C PHE A 86 5.25 12.25 0.62
N LEU A 87 5.71 11.44 -0.32
CA LEU A 87 6.43 11.92 -1.51
C LEU A 87 5.58 12.85 -2.38
N ILE A 88 4.28 12.56 -2.50
CA ILE A 88 3.34 13.42 -3.22
C ILE A 88 3.07 14.72 -2.45
N PHE A 89 3.09 14.67 -1.12
CA PHE A 89 2.82 15.82 -0.28
C PHE A 89 3.95 16.84 -0.23
N ILE A 90 5.22 16.41 -0.37
CA ILE A 90 6.40 17.30 -0.30
C ILE A 90 6.29 18.52 -1.22
N PRO A 91 6.01 18.41 -2.53
CA PRO A 91 5.94 19.58 -3.41
C PRO A 91 4.83 20.55 -3.01
N PHE A 92 3.72 20.06 -2.45
CA PHE A 92 2.64 20.92 -1.95
C PHE A 92 3.05 21.67 -0.68
N LEU A 93 3.83 21.02 0.18
CA LEU A 93 4.39 21.66 1.38
C LEU A 93 5.34 22.81 1.01
N ILE A 94 6.18 22.63 -0.01
CA ILE A 94 7.09 23.67 -0.50
C ILE A 94 6.30 24.89 -1.00
N ILE A 95 5.22 24.67 -1.75
CA ILE A 95 4.34 25.77 -2.21
C ILE A 95 3.75 26.53 -1.02
N ASP A 96 3.24 25.81 0.00
CA ASP A 96 2.70 26.45 1.20
C ASP A 96 3.74 27.34 1.90
N MET A 97 4.95 26.86 2.04
CA MET A 97 6.03 27.63 2.70
C MET A 97 6.40 28.86 1.88
N ILE A 98 6.50 28.75 0.57
CA ILE A 98 6.80 29.90 -0.31
C ILE A 98 5.71 30.94 -0.22
N VAL A 99 4.43 30.53 -0.38
CA VAL A 99 3.29 31.46 -0.29
C VAL A 99 3.23 32.12 1.10
N ALA A 100 3.40 31.35 2.16
CA ALA A 100 3.42 31.89 3.51
C ALA A 100 4.53 32.92 3.72
N SER A 101 5.74 32.67 3.25
CA SER A 101 6.87 33.59 3.39
C SER A 101 6.65 34.89 2.61
N VAL A 102 6.07 34.81 1.40
CA VAL A 102 5.71 36.00 0.61
C VAL A 102 4.64 36.84 1.30
N LEU A 103 3.57 36.22 1.77
CA LEU A 103 2.48 36.91 2.47
C LEU A 103 2.96 37.59 3.77
N MET A 104 3.80 36.91 4.55
CA MET A 104 4.41 37.49 5.74
C MET A 104 5.32 38.69 5.40
N SER A 105 6.08 38.64 4.32
CA SER A 105 6.93 39.74 3.88
C SER A 105 6.13 40.97 3.45
N LEU A 106 4.91 40.75 2.93
CA LEU A 106 3.98 41.83 2.55
C LEU A 106 3.12 42.34 3.71
N GLY A 107 3.34 41.82 4.92
CA GLY A 107 2.58 42.22 6.10
C GLY A 107 1.14 41.69 6.18
N MET A 108 0.77 40.77 5.31
CA MET A 108 -0.59 40.20 5.23
C MET A 108 -0.78 39.03 6.22
N MET A 109 -0.60 39.30 7.54
CA MET A 109 -0.66 38.24 8.58
C MET A 109 -2.08 37.67 8.79
N MET A 110 -3.14 38.37 8.37
CA MET A 110 -4.52 37.92 8.53
C MET A 110 -5.03 36.99 7.42
N LEU A 111 -4.33 36.89 6.29
CA LEU A 111 -4.72 36.01 5.19
C LEU A 111 -4.18 34.61 5.41
N SER A 112 -5.05 33.60 5.26
CA SER A 112 -4.64 32.20 5.34
C SER A 112 -3.75 31.84 4.13
N PRO A 113 -2.47 31.48 4.33
CA PRO A 113 -1.58 31.08 3.23
C PRO A 113 -2.10 29.86 2.46
N VAL A 114 -2.80 28.96 3.15
CA VAL A 114 -3.36 27.73 2.58
C VAL A 114 -4.38 28.01 1.48
N LEU A 115 -5.27 29.02 1.71
CA LEU A 115 -6.29 29.37 0.71
C LEU A 115 -5.66 29.98 -0.55
N ILE A 116 -4.60 30.77 -0.40
CA ILE A 116 -3.90 31.39 -1.53
C ILE A 116 -3.04 30.34 -2.27
N ALA A 117 -2.45 29.40 -1.55
CA ALA A 117 -1.65 28.33 -2.12
C ALA A 117 -2.46 27.28 -2.91
N LEU A 118 -3.77 27.16 -2.65
CA LEU A 118 -4.62 26.14 -3.26
C LEU A 118 -4.61 26.15 -4.80
N PRO A 119 -4.83 27.29 -5.49
CA PRO A 119 -4.79 27.32 -6.95
C PRO A 119 -3.42 26.93 -7.53
N PHE A 120 -2.32 27.30 -6.86
CA PHE A 120 -0.96 26.94 -7.28
C PHE A 120 -0.71 25.44 -7.13
N LYS A 121 -1.22 24.81 -6.07
CA LYS A 121 -1.14 23.37 -5.88
C LYS A 121 -1.88 22.59 -6.95
N LEU A 122 -3.10 23.00 -7.28
CA LEU A 122 -3.88 22.37 -8.34
C LEU A 122 -3.21 22.53 -9.69
N MET A 123 -2.69 23.72 -9.98
CA MET A 123 -1.96 23.99 -11.23
C MET A 123 -0.70 23.11 -11.33
N LEU A 124 0.11 23.02 -10.28
CA LEU A 124 1.29 22.17 -10.25
C LEU A 124 0.94 20.70 -10.50
N PHE A 125 -0.11 20.19 -9.83
CA PHE A 125 -0.54 18.81 -9.99
C PHE A 125 -0.96 18.48 -11.42
N VAL A 126 -1.69 19.39 -12.06
CA VAL A 126 -2.11 19.24 -13.47
C VAL A 126 -0.91 19.35 -14.42
N LEU A 127 -0.04 20.34 -14.25
CA LEU A 127 1.14 20.53 -15.12
C LEU A 127 2.15 19.38 -15.00
N ALA A 128 2.30 18.78 -13.83
CA ALA A 128 3.17 17.63 -13.62
C ALA A 128 2.53 16.29 -14.04
N ASP A 129 1.34 16.32 -14.66
CA ASP A 129 0.56 15.10 -14.97
C ASP A 129 0.43 14.16 -13.76
N GLY A 130 0.10 14.75 -12.61
CA GLY A 130 0.12 14.09 -11.31
C GLY A 130 -0.77 12.84 -11.23
N TRP A 131 -1.89 12.82 -11.96
CA TRP A 131 -2.76 11.65 -12.04
C TRP A 131 -2.07 10.45 -12.69
N ASN A 132 -1.38 10.66 -13.79
CA ASN A 132 -0.68 9.61 -14.52
C ASN A 132 0.50 9.07 -13.71
N LEU A 133 1.27 9.97 -13.09
CA LEU A 133 2.38 9.59 -12.21
C LEU A 133 1.89 8.79 -11.00
N LEU A 134 0.80 9.20 -10.36
CA LEU A 134 0.24 8.54 -9.19
C LEU A 134 -0.32 7.16 -9.54
N LEU A 135 -1.21 7.10 -10.52
CA LEU A 135 -1.86 5.84 -10.92
C LEU A 135 -0.85 4.89 -11.57
N GLY A 136 0.06 5.42 -12.39
CA GLY A 136 1.12 4.65 -13.02
C GLY A 136 2.08 4.02 -12.02
N SER A 137 2.52 4.78 -11.01
CA SER A 137 3.41 4.26 -9.96
C SER A 137 2.72 3.23 -9.07
N LEU A 138 1.44 3.46 -8.73
CA LEU A 138 0.65 2.49 -7.97
C LEU A 138 0.43 1.20 -8.76
N ALA A 139 0.05 1.31 -10.04
CA ALA A 139 -0.13 0.13 -10.89
C ALA A 139 1.19 -0.64 -11.07
N ALA A 140 2.31 0.06 -11.27
CA ALA A 140 3.62 -0.54 -11.41
C ALA A 140 4.09 -1.27 -10.14
N SER A 141 3.69 -0.80 -8.94
CA SER A 141 4.05 -1.46 -7.68
C SER A 141 3.46 -2.86 -7.52
N PHE A 142 2.36 -3.16 -8.24
CA PHE A 142 1.69 -4.48 -8.23
C PHE A 142 1.95 -5.32 -9.49
N SER A 143 2.66 -4.77 -10.48
CA SER A 143 2.92 -5.43 -11.77
C SER A 143 4.19 -6.27 -11.77
N THR A 144 4.29 -7.25 -10.89
CA THR A 144 5.42 -8.20 -10.90
C THR A 144 4.97 -9.64 -10.95
#